data_50f1606343e530dbbbea419dfaa40501
#
_entry.id   50f1606343e530dbbbea419dfaa40501
#
_cell.length_a   1.000
_cell.length_b   1.000
_cell.length_c   1.000
_cell.angle_alpha   90.00
_cell.angle_beta   90.00
_cell.angle_gamma   90.00
#
_symmetry.space_group_name_H-M   'P 1'
#
loop_
_entity.id
_entity.type
_entity.pdbx_description
1 polymer ?
#
loop_
_entity_poly.entity_id
_entity_poly.type
_entity_poly.pdbx_seq_one_letter_code
_entity_poly.pdbx_strand_id
1 'polypeptide(L)'
;MADAPSRRLPVDRFLTAVQRVPLWLLATVVIVVLAIIVGYAASRPLSWRPPIEITPTRTPTPTPEPTPTPPAAAPDQPELEAAIASIETQYGTRIGLAMAPIALPGHVTMQPWVGGSLSTSQAWHTIDIPVAMAVASDPNQPKDLDYLLRTSITQDSAAGDEALWQFLGTPQDAVDKTTAILTATGDTNTKLPAASATDGSRVFVDVWWSHADAAQFMGGMFCMSPSWAVVYHLRSGGQMDGFGIASLPNSLVRTGSGDVAGLYNGTIIRQVGIVTLENGARVGVSLSAAANDGTADTASQAMTAVAALLPSLKGYSATTC
;
A
#
# COMPACT_ATOMS: atom_id res chain seq x y z
N MET A 1 -6.96 -50.27 -24.14
CA MET A 1 -6.26 -49.77 -22.97
C MET A 1 -4.80 -50.14 -23.17
N ALA A 2 -3.97 -49.18 -23.54
CA ALA A 2 -2.55 -49.38 -23.80
C ALA A 2 -1.80 -48.40 -22.90
N ASP A 3 -0.95 -48.95 -22.03
CA ASP A 3 -0.06 -48.24 -21.13
C ASP A 3 0.99 -47.46 -21.91
N ALA A 4 1.14 -46.16 -21.58
CA ALA A 4 2.22 -45.31 -22.09
C ALA A 4 3.42 -45.36 -21.10
N PRO A 5 4.64 -45.57 -21.58
CA PRO A 5 5.83 -45.63 -20.73
C PRO A 5 6.27 -44.24 -20.29
N SER A 6 6.43 -44.02 -19.00
CA SER A 6 7.01 -42.81 -18.40
C SER A 6 8.50 -42.71 -18.73
N ARG A 7 8.91 -41.71 -19.52
CA ARG A 7 10.30 -41.34 -19.72
C ARG A 7 10.81 -40.62 -18.48
N ARG A 8 11.61 -41.27 -17.67
CA ARG A 8 12.44 -40.62 -16.64
C ARG A 8 13.69 -40.04 -17.31
N LEU A 9 13.90 -38.73 -17.08
CA LEU A 9 15.11 -38.02 -17.52
C LEU A 9 16.33 -38.50 -16.71
N PRO A 10 17.52 -38.58 -17.31
CA PRO A 10 18.71 -39.14 -16.66
C PRO A 10 19.44 -38.07 -15.81
N VAL A 11 18.90 -37.73 -14.64
CA VAL A 11 19.59 -36.84 -13.68
C VAL A 11 20.66 -37.59 -12.87
N ASP A 12 20.59 -38.91 -12.82
CA ASP A 12 21.50 -39.73 -12.00
C ASP A 12 22.94 -39.85 -12.53
N ARG A 13 23.22 -39.41 -13.74
CA ARG A 13 24.59 -39.53 -14.30
C ARG A 13 25.53 -38.36 -13.93
N PHE A 14 25.00 -37.25 -13.46
CA PHE A 14 25.86 -36.09 -13.10
C PHE A 14 26.40 -36.18 -11.67
N LEU A 15 25.69 -36.79 -10.76
CA LEU A 15 26.10 -36.92 -9.35
C LEU A 15 27.20 -37.96 -9.12
N THR A 16 27.35 -38.97 -10.00
CA THR A 16 28.38 -40.01 -9.88
C THR A 16 29.75 -39.61 -10.41
N ALA A 17 29.84 -38.53 -11.16
CA ALA A 17 31.14 -38.03 -11.67
C ALA A 17 31.94 -37.25 -10.62
N VAL A 18 31.27 -36.57 -9.69
CA VAL A 18 31.95 -35.75 -8.67
C VAL A 18 32.50 -36.59 -7.51
N GLN A 19 32.03 -37.80 -7.28
CA GLN A 19 32.52 -38.69 -6.22
C GLN A 19 33.86 -39.36 -6.50
N ARG A 20 34.47 -39.18 -7.68
CA ARG A 20 35.75 -39.84 -8.07
C ARG A 20 36.95 -38.88 -8.10
N VAL A 21 36.78 -37.62 -7.68
CA VAL A 21 37.93 -36.73 -7.59
C VAL A 21 38.64 -37.03 -6.28
N PRO A 22 39.90 -37.55 -6.33
CA PRO A 22 40.59 -37.91 -5.11
C PRO A 22 40.88 -36.64 -4.28
N LEU A 23 40.69 -36.77 -2.98
CA LEU A 23 40.77 -35.64 -2.02
C LEU A 23 42.08 -34.83 -2.12
N TRP A 24 43.19 -35.51 -2.51
CA TRP A 24 44.49 -34.85 -2.70
C TRP A 24 44.50 -33.87 -3.88
N LEU A 25 43.69 -34.10 -4.93
CA LEU A 25 43.59 -33.21 -6.07
C LEU A 25 42.85 -31.90 -5.68
N LEU A 26 41.81 -31.98 -4.87
CA LEU A 26 41.13 -30.81 -4.32
C LEU A 26 42.06 -30.01 -3.38
N ALA A 27 42.83 -30.69 -2.53
CA ALA A 27 43.78 -30.04 -1.65
C ALA A 27 44.88 -29.29 -2.44
N THR A 28 45.37 -29.89 -3.54
CA THR A 28 46.38 -29.28 -4.39
C THR A 28 45.84 -28.01 -5.08
N VAL A 29 44.61 -28.03 -5.57
CA VAL A 29 43.99 -26.85 -6.20
C VAL A 29 43.81 -25.71 -5.20
N VAL A 30 43.39 -26.02 -3.97
CA VAL A 30 43.25 -25.01 -2.91
C VAL A 30 44.60 -24.39 -2.55
N ILE A 31 45.63 -25.19 -2.41
CA ILE A 31 47.00 -24.69 -2.09
C ILE A 31 47.55 -23.80 -3.21
N VAL A 32 47.35 -24.17 -4.47
CA VAL A 32 47.79 -23.36 -5.62
C VAL A 32 47.01 -22.01 -5.67
N VAL A 33 45.72 -22.02 -5.45
CA VAL A 33 44.92 -20.79 -5.43
C VAL A 33 45.35 -19.87 -4.29
N LEU A 34 45.59 -20.42 -3.08
CA LEU A 34 46.11 -19.64 -1.95
C LEU A 34 47.50 -19.07 -2.23
N ALA A 35 48.39 -19.82 -2.83
CA ALA A 35 49.72 -19.35 -3.19
C ALA A 35 49.69 -18.20 -4.23
N ILE A 36 48.76 -18.27 -5.19
CA ILE A 36 48.56 -17.19 -6.17
C ILE A 36 48.00 -15.92 -5.48
N ILE A 37 47.05 -16.05 -4.55
CA ILE A 37 46.50 -14.92 -3.81
C ILE A 37 47.57 -14.25 -2.94
N VAL A 38 48.33 -15.03 -2.21
CA VAL A 38 49.44 -14.52 -1.37
C VAL A 38 50.55 -13.88 -2.22
N GLY A 39 50.93 -14.51 -3.34
CA GLY A 39 51.88 -13.96 -4.28
C GLY A 39 51.45 -12.64 -4.91
N TYR A 40 50.15 -12.50 -5.23
CA TYR A 40 49.56 -11.28 -5.78
C TYR A 40 49.48 -10.14 -4.72
N ALA A 41 49.24 -10.49 -3.47
CA ALA A 41 49.24 -9.53 -2.36
C ALA A 41 50.65 -9.02 -2.02
N ALA A 42 51.67 -9.89 -2.12
CA ALA A 42 53.04 -9.54 -1.82
C ALA A 42 53.76 -8.75 -2.93
N SER A 43 53.27 -8.81 -4.17
CA SER A 43 53.87 -8.13 -5.32
C SER A 43 53.41 -6.68 -5.55
N ARG A 44 52.53 -6.14 -4.68
CA ARG A 44 52.14 -4.72 -4.77
C ARG A 44 53.26 -3.86 -4.16
N PRO A 45 53.93 -2.99 -4.93
CA PRO A 45 54.86 -2.04 -4.35
C PRO A 45 54.13 -1.14 -3.37
N LEU A 46 54.56 -1.08 -2.12
CA LEU A 46 54.16 -0.07 -1.18
C LEU A 46 54.53 1.30 -1.74
N SER A 47 53.65 1.93 -2.46
CA SER A 47 53.85 3.31 -2.91
C SER A 47 53.84 4.20 -1.65
N TRP A 48 55.03 4.56 -1.19
CA TRP A 48 55.20 5.59 -0.17
C TRP A 48 54.64 6.90 -0.72
N ARG A 49 53.51 7.33 -0.18
CA ARG A 49 52.97 8.67 -0.45
C ARG A 49 53.55 9.63 0.59
N PRO A 50 54.19 10.74 0.16
CA PRO A 50 54.60 11.75 1.11
C PRO A 50 53.39 12.27 1.88
N PRO A 51 53.55 12.76 3.13
CA PRO A 51 52.46 13.35 3.90
C PRO A 51 51.79 14.43 3.08
N ILE A 52 50.50 14.30 2.87
CA ILE A 52 49.69 15.38 2.25
C ILE A 52 49.61 16.47 3.30
N GLU A 53 50.19 17.61 3.02
CA GLU A 53 50.05 18.83 3.79
C GLU A 53 48.59 19.23 3.68
N ILE A 54 47.80 18.93 4.72
CA ILE A 54 46.36 19.27 4.78
C ILE A 54 46.30 20.77 5.08
N THR A 55 46.23 21.57 4.05
CA THR A 55 45.76 22.94 4.21
C THR A 55 44.35 22.88 4.75
N PRO A 56 44.04 23.53 5.89
CA PRO A 56 42.70 23.52 6.45
C PRO A 56 41.72 24.16 5.44
N THR A 57 41.04 23.27 4.66
CA THR A 57 39.93 23.71 3.81
C THR A 57 38.84 24.21 4.77
N ARG A 58 38.49 25.50 4.67
CA ARG A 58 37.35 26.04 5.39
C ARG A 58 36.15 25.13 5.14
N THR A 59 35.66 24.48 6.18
CA THR A 59 34.40 23.73 6.14
C THR A 59 33.34 24.70 5.62
N PRO A 60 32.70 24.42 4.49
CA PRO A 60 31.60 25.27 4.02
C PRO A 60 30.56 25.34 5.14
N THR A 61 30.18 26.55 5.51
CA THR A 61 29.04 26.75 6.42
C THR A 61 27.85 26.03 5.80
N PRO A 62 27.18 25.10 6.51
CA PRO A 62 26.02 24.41 5.96
C PRO A 62 25.01 25.47 5.51
N THR A 63 24.66 25.45 4.24
CA THR A 63 23.53 26.22 3.72
C THR A 63 22.31 25.76 4.50
N PRO A 64 21.55 26.67 5.13
CA PRO A 64 20.34 26.27 5.85
C PRO A 64 19.45 25.50 4.89
N GLU A 65 19.06 24.28 5.27
CA GLU A 65 18.11 23.46 4.54
C GLU A 65 16.81 24.25 4.44
N PRO A 66 16.21 24.39 3.25
CA PRO A 66 14.97 25.13 3.11
C PRO A 66 13.90 24.52 4.01
N THR A 67 13.32 25.33 4.88
CA THR A 67 12.20 24.91 5.72
C THR A 67 11.08 24.39 4.82
N PRO A 68 10.57 23.16 5.03
CA PRO A 68 9.51 22.61 4.19
C PRO A 68 8.29 23.54 4.22
N THR A 69 7.80 23.92 3.05
CA THR A 69 6.59 24.72 2.92
C THR A 69 5.39 23.85 3.34
N PRO A 70 4.53 24.34 4.25
CA PRO A 70 3.33 23.60 4.61
C PRO A 70 2.45 23.31 3.38
N PRO A 71 1.74 22.17 3.33
CA PRO A 71 0.80 21.89 2.25
C PRO A 71 -0.28 22.98 2.14
N ALA A 72 -0.68 23.32 0.92
CA ALA A 72 -1.77 24.25 0.67
C ALA A 72 -3.10 23.71 1.26
N ALA A 73 -4.03 24.59 1.55
CA ALA A 73 -5.40 24.19 1.92
C ALA A 73 -6.09 23.47 0.76
N ALA A 74 -7.01 22.56 1.08
CA ALA A 74 -7.89 21.95 0.09
C ALA A 74 -8.76 23.01 -0.62
N PRO A 75 -9.20 22.74 -1.87
CA PRO A 75 -10.18 23.60 -2.53
C PRO A 75 -11.51 23.59 -1.76
N ASP A 76 -12.12 24.76 -1.57
CA ASP A 76 -13.47 24.84 -1.00
C ASP A 76 -14.49 24.14 -1.90
N GLN A 77 -15.40 23.36 -1.30
CA GLN A 77 -16.46 22.61 -1.99
C GLN A 77 -17.83 22.83 -1.32
N PRO A 78 -18.33 24.07 -1.23
CA PRO A 78 -19.56 24.36 -0.48
C PRO A 78 -20.81 23.68 -1.06
N GLU A 79 -20.86 23.51 -2.38
CA GLU A 79 -21.96 22.80 -3.04
C GLU A 79 -21.95 21.30 -2.71
N LEU A 80 -20.77 20.69 -2.63
CA LEU A 80 -20.62 19.29 -2.23
C LEU A 80 -21.01 19.11 -0.75
N GLU A 81 -20.58 20.01 0.13
CA GLU A 81 -20.96 19.98 1.56
C GLU A 81 -22.48 20.04 1.73
N ALA A 82 -23.15 20.97 1.05
CA ALA A 82 -24.60 21.10 1.08
C ALA A 82 -25.30 19.85 0.51
N ALA A 83 -24.77 19.28 -0.57
CA ALA A 83 -25.32 18.06 -1.18
C ALA A 83 -25.16 16.85 -0.24
N ILE A 84 -24.01 16.69 0.42
CA ILE A 84 -23.79 15.62 1.41
C ILE A 84 -24.82 15.75 2.56
N ALA A 85 -24.98 16.93 3.13
CA ALA A 85 -25.94 17.16 4.21
C ALA A 85 -27.42 16.85 3.78
N SER A 86 -27.74 17.15 2.52
CA SER A 86 -29.04 16.78 1.93
C SER A 86 -29.18 15.26 1.79
N ILE A 87 -28.16 14.56 1.33
CA ILE A 87 -28.13 13.10 1.18
C ILE A 87 -28.21 12.43 2.55
N GLU A 88 -27.46 12.90 3.55
CA GLU A 88 -27.56 12.41 4.93
C GLU A 88 -29.00 12.48 5.46
N THR A 89 -29.67 13.61 5.20
CA THR A 89 -31.06 13.80 5.60
C THR A 89 -32.04 12.89 4.82
N GLN A 90 -31.85 12.80 3.49
CA GLN A 90 -32.72 12.03 2.60
C GLN A 90 -32.69 10.53 2.92
N TYR A 91 -31.50 9.99 3.17
CA TYR A 91 -31.30 8.55 3.42
C TYR A 91 -31.31 8.20 4.92
N GLY A 92 -31.33 9.19 5.80
CA GLY A 92 -31.14 8.94 7.23
C GLY A 92 -29.81 8.28 7.53
N THR A 93 -28.72 8.80 6.96
CA THR A 93 -27.37 8.25 7.07
C THR A 93 -26.40 9.26 7.66
N ARG A 94 -25.27 8.79 8.16
CA ARG A 94 -24.09 9.60 8.42
C ARG A 94 -23.06 9.27 7.35
N ILE A 95 -22.49 10.28 6.73
CA ILE A 95 -21.54 10.15 5.62
C ILE A 95 -20.19 10.74 6.04
N GLY A 96 -19.11 10.08 5.67
CA GLY A 96 -17.75 10.59 5.74
C GLY A 96 -17.13 10.57 4.35
N LEU A 97 -16.65 11.72 3.89
CA LEU A 97 -15.94 11.84 2.63
C LEU A 97 -14.66 12.63 2.83
N ALA A 98 -13.57 12.15 2.25
CA ALA A 98 -12.37 12.94 2.06
C ALA A 98 -11.78 12.70 0.68
N MET A 99 -11.06 13.72 0.18
CA MET A 99 -10.39 13.69 -1.12
C MET A 99 -9.01 14.32 -1.00
N ALA A 100 -8.01 13.70 -1.60
CA ALA A 100 -6.65 14.21 -1.68
C ALA A 100 -6.15 14.17 -3.13
N PRO A 101 -5.34 15.13 -3.58
CA PRO A 101 -4.73 15.06 -4.90
C PRO A 101 -3.77 13.88 -5.00
N ILE A 102 -3.53 13.40 -6.21
CA ILE A 102 -2.40 12.51 -6.47
C ILE A 102 -1.11 13.27 -6.19
N ALA A 103 -0.22 12.68 -5.41
CA ALA A 103 1.06 13.27 -5.02
C ALA A 103 2.20 12.25 -5.17
N LEU A 104 3.39 12.75 -5.45
CA LEU A 104 4.60 11.92 -5.40
C LEU A 104 4.88 11.49 -3.94
N PRO A 105 5.47 10.31 -3.71
CA PRO A 105 5.84 9.84 -2.38
C PRO A 105 6.65 10.90 -1.62
N GLY A 106 6.25 11.20 -0.39
CA GLY A 106 6.89 12.22 0.45
C GLY A 106 6.59 13.69 0.07
N HIS A 107 5.76 13.95 -0.96
CA HIS A 107 5.43 15.30 -1.43
C HIS A 107 3.93 15.59 -1.30
N VAL A 108 3.47 15.80 -0.09
CA VAL A 108 2.10 16.29 0.17
C VAL A 108 2.04 17.78 -0.17
N THR A 109 1.40 18.14 -1.28
CA THR A 109 1.31 19.53 -1.75
C THR A 109 0.05 20.25 -1.30
N MET A 110 -1.00 19.50 -0.91
CA MET A 110 -2.30 20.02 -0.53
C MET A 110 -2.90 19.15 0.59
N GLN A 111 -3.57 19.76 1.54
CA GLN A 111 -4.33 19.04 2.57
C GLN A 111 -5.54 18.32 1.94
N PRO A 112 -5.95 17.16 2.47
CA PRO A 112 -7.20 16.54 2.05
C PRO A 112 -8.40 17.44 2.33
N TRP A 113 -9.34 17.53 1.40
CA TRP A 113 -10.67 18.05 1.69
C TRP A 113 -11.47 17.00 2.46
N VAL A 114 -12.27 17.45 3.45
CA VAL A 114 -13.07 16.55 4.30
C VAL A 114 -14.47 17.14 4.44
N GLY A 115 -15.49 16.29 4.32
CA GLY A 115 -16.90 16.67 4.52
C GLY A 115 -17.78 15.53 5.05
N GLY A 116 -19.01 15.89 5.45
CA GLY A 116 -19.95 14.98 6.08
C GLY A 116 -19.80 14.87 7.59
N SER A 117 -20.71 14.15 8.24
CA SER A 117 -20.79 14.03 9.69
C SER A 117 -19.94 12.92 10.30
N LEU A 118 -19.28 12.11 9.48
CA LEU A 118 -18.45 10.98 9.88
C LEU A 118 -16.98 11.24 9.53
N SER A 119 -16.17 11.66 10.48
CA SER A 119 -14.75 12.00 10.22
C SER A 119 -13.82 10.79 10.17
N THR A 120 -14.20 9.68 10.81
CA THR A 120 -13.41 8.46 10.91
C THR A 120 -14.31 7.23 10.97
N SER A 121 -13.83 6.10 10.52
CA SER A 121 -14.44 4.79 10.71
C SER A 121 -13.38 3.70 10.84
N GLN A 122 -13.78 2.49 11.22
CA GLN A 122 -12.88 1.35 11.11
C GLN A 122 -12.49 1.13 9.65
N ALA A 123 -11.27 0.64 9.45
CA ALA A 123 -10.70 0.42 8.12
C ALA A 123 -11.23 -0.87 7.48
N TRP A 124 -11.50 -1.91 8.29
CA TRP A 124 -11.79 -3.27 7.81
C TRP A 124 -10.83 -3.67 6.68
N HIS A 125 -11.33 -4.34 5.65
CA HIS A 125 -10.51 -4.79 4.52
C HIS A 125 -9.91 -3.66 3.66
N THR A 126 -10.23 -2.39 3.92
CA THR A 126 -9.57 -1.30 3.18
C THR A 126 -8.11 -1.11 3.59
N ILE A 127 -7.72 -1.55 4.80
CA ILE A 127 -6.34 -1.51 5.29
C ILE A 127 -5.44 -2.58 4.61
N ASP A 128 -6.03 -3.54 3.92
CA ASP A 128 -5.27 -4.56 3.17
C ASP A 128 -4.43 -3.92 2.05
N ILE A 129 -4.84 -2.74 1.56
CA ILE A 129 -4.08 -2.03 0.52
C ILE A 129 -2.67 -1.65 0.98
N PRO A 130 -2.46 -0.91 2.10
CA PRO A 130 -1.10 -0.63 2.56
C PRO A 130 -0.33 -1.89 2.96
N VAL A 131 -0.97 -2.96 3.45
CA VAL A 131 -0.33 -4.26 3.70
C VAL A 131 0.15 -4.88 2.39
N ALA A 132 -0.71 -4.93 1.37
CA ALA A 132 -0.37 -5.43 0.04
C ALA A 132 0.77 -4.61 -0.61
N MET A 133 0.77 -3.28 -0.42
CA MET A 133 1.85 -2.41 -0.86
C MET A 133 3.17 -2.71 -0.15
N ALA A 134 3.15 -3.02 1.15
CA ALA A 134 4.33 -3.40 1.91
C ALA A 134 4.92 -4.72 1.37
N VAL A 135 4.08 -5.73 1.09
CA VAL A 135 4.50 -7.00 0.48
C VAL A 135 5.06 -6.78 -0.93
N ALA A 136 4.38 -5.97 -1.76
CA ALA A 136 4.84 -5.66 -3.11
C ALA A 136 6.12 -4.82 -3.15
N SER A 137 6.47 -4.15 -2.06
CA SER A 137 7.71 -3.37 -1.90
C SER A 137 8.87 -4.19 -1.37
N ASP A 138 8.64 -5.40 -0.86
CA ASP A 138 9.69 -6.24 -0.29
C ASP A 138 10.61 -6.76 -1.41
N PRO A 139 11.94 -6.64 -1.29
CA PRO A 139 12.87 -7.14 -2.31
C PRO A 139 12.81 -8.67 -2.48
N ASN A 140 12.28 -9.40 -1.49
CA ASN A 140 12.12 -10.84 -1.52
C ASN A 140 10.65 -11.25 -1.74
N GLN A 141 9.92 -10.52 -2.58
CA GLN A 141 8.52 -10.77 -2.88
C GLN A 141 8.18 -12.27 -3.01
N PRO A 142 7.01 -12.71 -2.52
CA PRO A 142 6.57 -14.08 -2.70
C PRO A 142 6.42 -14.40 -4.19
N LYS A 143 6.79 -15.62 -4.60
CA LYS A 143 6.69 -16.03 -6.02
C LYS A 143 5.27 -16.04 -6.55
N ASP A 144 4.30 -16.18 -5.67
CA ASP A 144 2.87 -16.19 -5.91
C ASP A 144 2.18 -14.88 -5.54
N LEU A 145 2.91 -13.75 -5.53
CA LEU A 145 2.39 -12.43 -5.18
C LEU A 145 1.07 -12.10 -5.88
N ASP A 146 0.96 -12.34 -7.18
CA ASP A 146 -0.27 -12.09 -7.94
C ASP A 146 -1.48 -12.89 -7.39
N TYR A 147 -1.24 -14.15 -7.01
CA TYR A 147 -2.28 -14.98 -6.39
C TYR A 147 -2.69 -14.42 -5.02
N LEU A 148 -1.74 -14.01 -4.17
CA LEU A 148 -2.01 -13.43 -2.86
C LEU A 148 -2.76 -12.10 -2.97
N LEU A 149 -2.34 -11.22 -3.87
CA LEU A 149 -3.03 -9.95 -4.13
C LEU A 149 -4.45 -10.17 -4.65
N ARG A 150 -4.65 -11.13 -5.56
CA ARG A 150 -5.96 -11.46 -6.06
C ARG A 150 -6.88 -11.99 -4.97
N THR A 151 -6.40 -12.90 -4.14
CA THR A 151 -7.21 -13.49 -3.07
C THR A 151 -7.55 -12.46 -2.00
N SER A 152 -6.61 -11.62 -1.59
CA SER A 152 -6.85 -10.54 -0.63
C SER A 152 -7.67 -9.40 -1.24
N ILE A 153 -7.15 -8.71 -2.25
CA ILE A 153 -7.72 -7.44 -2.73
C ILE A 153 -8.95 -7.64 -3.61
N THR A 154 -8.97 -8.67 -4.49
CA THR A 154 -10.08 -8.88 -5.43
C THR A 154 -11.18 -9.77 -4.84
N GLN A 155 -10.82 -10.84 -4.12
CA GLN A 155 -11.76 -11.85 -3.65
C GLN A 155 -12.19 -11.67 -2.19
N ASP A 156 -11.67 -10.69 -1.50
CA ASP A 156 -11.98 -10.40 -0.08
C ASP A 156 -11.76 -11.60 0.85
N SER A 157 -10.66 -12.32 0.63
CA SER A 157 -10.37 -13.54 1.37
C SER A 157 -9.57 -13.26 2.62
N ALA A 158 -10.15 -13.56 3.75
CA ALA A 158 -9.49 -13.53 5.05
C ALA A 158 -8.16 -14.30 5.09
N ALA A 159 -8.08 -15.44 4.38
CA ALA A 159 -6.85 -16.22 4.30
C ALA A 159 -5.80 -15.52 3.42
N GLY A 160 -6.21 -14.78 2.39
CA GLY A 160 -5.32 -13.96 1.57
C GLY A 160 -4.72 -12.80 2.38
N ASP A 161 -5.55 -12.11 3.16
CA ASP A 161 -5.13 -11.01 4.03
C ASP A 161 -4.11 -11.48 5.06
N GLU A 162 -4.42 -12.59 5.74
CA GLU A 162 -3.52 -13.19 6.71
C GLU A 162 -2.19 -13.62 6.09
N ALA A 163 -2.22 -14.19 4.88
CA ALA A 163 -1.01 -14.62 4.18
C ALA A 163 -0.11 -13.42 3.81
N LEU A 164 -0.69 -12.29 3.38
CA LEU A 164 0.05 -11.06 3.14
C LEU A 164 0.68 -10.52 4.44
N TRP A 165 -0.08 -10.50 5.53
CA TRP A 165 0.41 -10.04 6.83
C TRP A 165 1.56 -10.90 7.35
N GLN A 166 1.40 -12.23 7.34
CA GLN A 166 2.42 -13.18 7.79
C GLN A 166 3.69 -13.14 6.94
N PHE A 167 3.59 -12.85 5.65
CA PHE A 167 4.75 -12.69 4.78
C PHE A 167 5.66 -11.55 5.25
N LEU A 168 5.11 -10.51 5.84
CA LEU A 168 5.90 -9.36 6.32
C LEU A 168 6.81 -9.69 7.51
N GLY A 169 6.61 -10.83 8.18
CA GLY A 169 7.46 -11.32 9.27
C GLY A 169 6.73 -11.45 10.61
N THR A 170 7.37 -11.05 11.69
CA THR A 170 6.69 -10.97 12.98
C THR A 170 5.59 -9.92 12.97
N PRO A 171 4.60 -9.97 13.90
CA PRO A 171 3.58 -8.92 13.98
C PRO A 171 4.16 -7.50 14.03
N GLN A 172 5.27 -7.29 14.73
CA GLN A 172 5.93 -5.99 14.79
C GLN A 172 6.58 -5.62 13.44
N ASP A 173 7.23 -6.56 12.75
CA ASP A 173 7.79 -6.32 11.40
C ASP A 173 6.68 -5.92 10.41
N ALA A 174 5.53 -6.57 10.49
CA ALA A 174 4.38 -6.26 9.64
C ALA A 174 3.84 -4.85 9.92
N VAL A 175 3.72 -4.46 11.20
CA VAL A 175 3.36 -3.09 11.60
C VAL A 175 4.37 -2.09 11.06
N ASP A 176 5.66 -2.32 11.27
CA ASP A 176 6.72 -1.37 10.91
C ASP A 176 6.77 -1.16 9.38
N LYS A 177 6.73 -2.27 8.61
CA LYS A 177 6.73 -2.23 7.15
C LYS A 177 5.47 -1.55 6.59
N THR A 178 4.29 -1.85 7.13
CA THR A 178 3.04 -1.23 6.69
C THR A 178 2.99 0.25 7.08
N THR A 179 3.45 0.60 8.28
CA THR A 179 3.56 2.01 8.72
C THR A 179 4.52 2.80 7.86
N ALA A 180 5.61 2.19 7.38
CA ALA A 180 6.52 2.83 6.44
C ALA A 180 5.82 3.19 5.11
N ILE A 181 4.95 2.32 4.60
CA ILE A 181 4.13 2.59 3.40
C ILE A 181 3.14 3.73 3.68
N LEU A 182 2.40 3.69 4.79
CA LEU A 182 1.48 4.75 5.18
C LEU A 182 2.20 6.11 5.24
N THR A 183 3.34 6.15 5.93
CA THR A 183 4.16 7.37 6.06
C THR A 183 4.66 7.87 4.71
N ALA A 184 5.17 6.99 3.85
CA ALA A 184 5.66 7.35 2.52
C ALA A 184 4.57 7.94 1.63
N THR A 185 3.30 7.58 1.84
CA THR A 185 2.13 8.10 1.12
C THR A 185 1.51 9.34 1.75
N GLY A 186 2.01 9.79 2.91
CA GLY A 186 1.56 10.99 3.61
C GLY A 186 0.62 10.74 4.79
N ASP A 187 0.25 9.49 5.07
CA ASP A 187 -0.47 9.12 6.29
C ASP A 187 0.53 8.89 7.44
N THR A 188 0.67 9.87 8.30
CA THR A 188 1.56 9.82 9.47
C THR A 188 0.81 9.58 10.78
N ASN A 189 -0.51 9.50 10.75
CA ASN A 189 -1.36 9.48 11.93
C ASN A 189 -1.90 8.09 12.26
N THR A 190 -2.15 7.27 11.25
CA THR A 190 -2.75 5.93 11.44
C THR A 190 -1.83 5.02 12.23
N LYS A 191 -2.39 4.37 13.25
CA LYS A 191 -1.68 3.45 14.13
C LYS A 191 -2.19 2.04 13.92
N LEU A 192 -1.26 1.16 13.60
CA LEU A 192 -1.52 -0.27 13.45
C LEU A 192 -1.18 -0.98 14.77
N PRO A 193 -2.08 -1.80 15.32
CA PRO A 193 -1.74 -2.61 16.48
C PRO A 193 -0.83 -3.79 16.08
N ALA A 194 0.16 -4.10 16.91
CA ALA A 194 1.10 -5.20 16.66
C ALA A 194 0.53 -6.57 17.02
N ALA A 195 -0.50 -6.62 17.85
CA ALA A 195 -1.11 -7.88 18.28
C ALA A 195 -2.61 -7.70 18.55
N SER A 196 -3.38 -8.77 18.33
CA SER A 196 -4.78 -8.84 18.75
C SER A 196 -4.88 -8.84 20.27
N ALA A 197 -5.90 -8.15 20.77
CA ALA A 197 -6.24 -8.17 22.17
C ALA A 197 -6.77 -9.55 22.62
N THR A 198 -7.23 -10.41 21.71
CA THR A 198 -7.98 -11.61 22.06
C THR A 198 -7.47 -12.93 21.49
N ASP A 199 -7.01 -13.00 20.25
CA ASP A 199 -6.67 -14.28 19.62
C ASP A 199 -5.52 -14.27 18.63
N GLY A 200 -4.85 -13.13 18.44
CA GLY A 200 -3.71 -13.00 17.53
C GLY A 200 -4.07 -12.92 16.06
N SER A 201 -5.34 -13.04 15.69
CA SER A 201 -5.78 -12.99 14.30
C SER A 201 -6.32 -11.61 13.92
N ARG A 202 -5.95 -11.10 12.74
CA ARG A 202 -6.59 -10.01 12.00
C ARG A 202 -6.79 -8.67 12.73
N VAL A 203 -5.85 -8.29 13.57
CA VAL A 203 -5.90 -7.04 14.34
C VAL A 203 -5.91 -5.81 13.46
N PHE A 204 -5.26 -5.89 12.32
CA PHE A 204 -5.11 -4.74 11.43
C PHE A 204 -6.44 -4.31 10.79
N VAL A 205 -7.44 -5.19 10.67
CA VAL A 205 -8.76 -4.82 10.12
C VAL A 205 -9.56 -3.91 11.05
N ASP A 206 -9.28 -3.96 12.36
CA ASP A 206 -9.96 -3.17 13.39
C ASP A 206 -9.34 -1.77 13.58
N VAL A 207 -8.42 -1.38 12.71
CA VAL A 207 -7.77 -0.07 12.74
C VAL A 207 -8.79 1.04 12.50
N TRP A 208 -8.78 2.06 13.34
CA TRP A 208 -9.49 3.30 13.09
C TRP A 208 -8.68 4.15 12.11
N TRP A 209 -9.29 4.47 10.99
CA TRP A 209 -8.64 5.21 9.92
C TRP A 209 -9.45 6.46 9.59
N SER A 210 -8.87 7.65 9.78
CA SER A 210 -9.57 8.89 9.39
C SER A 210 -9.79 8.93 7.88
N HIS A 211 -10.85 9.60 7.43
CA HIS A 211 -11.09 9.74 5.99
C HIS A 211 -9.99 10.57 5.34
N ALA A 212 -9.49 11.60 6.04
CA ALA A 212 -8.39 12.42 5.55
C ALA A 212 -7.12 11.60 5.29
N ASP A 213 -6.69 10.79 6.28
CA ASP A 213 -5.47 9.98 6.16
C ASP A 213 -5.63 8.90 5.08
N ALA A 214 -6.81 8.28 4.98
CA ALA A 214 -7.09 7.27 3.95
C ALA A 214 -7.10 7.87 2.53
N ALA A 215 -7.70 9.04 2.34
CA ALA A 215 -7.67 9.73 1.04
C ALA A 215 -6.23 10.16 0.67
N GLN A 216 -5.48 10.67 1.66
CA GLN A 216 -4.08 11.03 1.49
C GLN A 216 -3.22 9.82 1.09
N PHE A 217 -3.41 8.68 1.78
CA PHE A 217 -2.77 7.41 1.42
C PHE A 217 -3.08 7.02 -0.04
N MET A 218 -4.35 7.02 -0.45
CA MET A 218 -4.75 6.66 -1.81
C MET A 218 -4.15 7.59 -2.85
N GLY A 219 -4.08 8.90 -2.57
CA GLY A 219 -3.42 9.88 -3.43
C GLY A 219 -1.92 9.63 -3.57
N GLY A 220 -1.24 9.35 -2.47
CA GLY A 220 0.21 9.11 -2.43
C GLY A 220 0.63 7.76 -3.02
N MET A 221 -0.16 6.70 -2.78
CA MET A 221 0.18 5.36 -3.24
C MET A 221 0.22 5.24 -4.77
N PHE A 222 -0.60 6.02 -5.47
CA PHE A 222 -0.75 5.89 -6.92
C PHE A 222 0.57 6.10 -7.68
N CYS A 223 1.44 6.97 -7.19
CA CYS A 223 2.76 7.25 -7.78
C CYS A 223 3.90 6.37 -7.24
N MET A 224 3.63 5.43 -6.35
CA MET A 224 4.65 4.51 -5.86
C MET A 224 4.93 3.39 -6.86
N SER A 225 6.19 3.03 -7.08
CA SER A 225 6.58 1.96 -8.03
C SER A 225 5.87 0.61 -7.78
N PRO A 226 5.70 0.13 -6.52
CA PRO A 226 5.02 -1.13 -6.26
C PRO A 226 3.50 -1.09 -6.48
N SER A 227 2.89 0.11 -6.63
CA SER A 227 1.44 0.25 -6.69
C SER A 227 0.79 -0.47 -7.87
N TRP A 228 1.51 -0.64 -8.98
CA TRP A 228 0.93 -1.22 -10.20
C TRP A 228 0.35 -2.62 -9.99
N ALA A 229 1.00 -3.46 -9.19
CA ALA A 229 0.49 -4.78 -8.85
C ALA A 229 -0.84 -4.68 -8.09
N VAL A 230 -0.90 -3.81 -7.07
CA VAL A 230 -2.08 -3.61 -6.24
C VAL A 230 -3.21 -2.92 -7.01
N VAL A 231 -2.89 -1.89 -7.81
CA VAL A 231 -3.85 -1.13 -8.65
C VAL A 231 -4.58 -2.04 -9.63
N TYR A 232 -3.89 -3.03 -10.21
CA TYR A 232 -4.52 -4.01 -11.09
C TYR A 232 -5.66 -4.77 -10.37
N HIS A 233 -5.42 -5.21 -9.14
CA HIS A 233 -6.40 -5.95 -8.35
C HIS A 233 -7.51 -5.05 -7.80
N LEU A 234 -7.23 -3.78 -7.47
CA LEU A 234 -8.26 -2.80 -7.09
C LEU A 234 -9.27 -2.56 -8.22
N ARG A 235 -8.81 -2.49 -9.48
CA ARG A 235 -9.71 -2.37 -10.64
C ARG A 235 -10.64 -3.57 -10.76
N SER A 236 -10.12 -4.77 -10.56
CA SER A 236 -10.90 -6.00 -10.68
C SER A 236 -11.91 -6.18 -9.54
N GLY A 237 -11.52 -5.84 -8.29
CA GLY A 237 -12.37 -5.93 -7.11
C GLY A 237 -13.53 -4.93 -7.15
N GLY A 238 -13.25 -3.66 -7.47
CA GLY A 238 -14.27 -2.61 -7.50
C GLY A 238 -15.41 -2.85 -8.47
N GLN A 239 -15.18 -3.58 -9.55
CA GLN A 239 -16.24 -3.93 -10.51
C GLN A 239 -17.31 -4.88 -9.94
N MET A 240 -17.01 -5.60 -8.84
CA MET A 240 -17.94 -6.54 -8.22
C MET A 240 -18.94 -5.84 -7.30
N ASP A 241 -18.60 -4.70 -6.70
CA ASP A 241 -19.46 -4.01 -5.73
C ASP A 241 -20.61 -3.22 -6.41
N GLY A 242 -20.34 -2.53 -7.49
CA GLY A 242 -21.33 -1.83 -8.32
C GLY A 242 -22.00 -0.60 -7.68
N PHE A 243 -21.60 -0.18 -6.48
CA PHE A 243 -22.16 0.97 -5.76
C PHE A 243 -21.06 1.94 -5.29
N GLY A 244 -21.44 3.12 -4.84
CA GLY A 244 -20.53 4.12 -4.31
C GLY A 244 -19.46 4.50 -5.34
N ILE A 245 -18.19 4.56 -4.93
CA ILE A 245 -17.04 4.85 -5.82
C ILE A 245 -16.94 3.78 -6.93
N ALA A 246 -17.29 2.52 -6.64
CA ALA A 246 -17.24 1.43 -7.62
C ALA A 246 -18.23 1.61 -8.79
N SER A 247 -19.28 2.41 -8.63
CA SER A 247 -20.21 2.75 -9.72
C SER A 247 -19.61 3.72 -10.75
N LEU A 248 -18.52 4.40 -10.42
CA LEU A 248 -17.89 5.37 -11.30
C LEU A 248 -16.99 4.69 -12.34
N PRO A 249 -16.99 5.16 -13.59
CA PRO A 249 -16.15 4.59 -14.64
C PRO A 249 -14.64 4.78 -14.31
N ASN A 250 -13.87 3.73 -14.55
CA ASN A 250 -12.41 3.71 -14.34
C ASN A 250 -11.95 3.99 -12.91
N SER A 251 -12.83 3.88 -11.92
CA SER A 251 -12.44 3.94 -10.52
C SER A 251 -11.59 2.73 -10.13
N LEU A 252 -10.72 2.96 -9.14
CA LEU A 252 -9.95 1.92 -8.46
C LEU A 252 -10.45 1.92 -7.02
N VAL A 253 -11.00 0.82 -6.53
CA VAL A 253 -11.68 0.86 -5.24
C VAL A 253 -11.50 -0.44 -4.47
N ARG A 254 -11.44 -0.31 -3.14
CA ARG A 254 -11.54 -1.39 -2.18
C ARG A 254 -12.66 -1.06 -1.22
N THR A 255 -13.57 -2.00 -1.02
CA THR A 255 -14.67 -1.90 -0.07
C THR A 255 -14.35 -2.72 1.18
N GLY A 256 -14.73 -2.20 2.33
CA GLY A 256 -14.76 -2.91 3.59
C GLY A 256 -16.03 -2.54 4.33
N SER A 257 -16.56 -3.47 5.12
CA SER A 257 -17.76 -3.24 5.91
C SER A 257 -17.73 -4.05 7.20
N GLY A 258 -18.45 -3.59 8.17
CA GLY A 258 -18.62 -4.28 9.43
C GLY A 258 -19.52 -3.51 10.40
N ASP A 259 -19.85 -4.17 11.51
CA ASP A 259 -20.65 -3.60 12.56
C ASP A 259 -19.76 -3.03 13.67
N VAL A 260 -20.02 -1.80 14.08
CA VAL A 260 -19.33 -1.18 15.21
C VAL A 260 -20.28 -1.15 16.39
N ALA A 261 -20.15 -2.16 17.24
CA ALA A 261 -21.04 -2.34 18.39
C ALA A 261 -21.09 -1.06 19.26
N GLY A 262 -22.32 -0.57 19.48
CA GLY A 262 -22.58 0.57 20.37
C GLY A 262 -22.32 1.97 19.78
N LEU A 263 -21.76 2.08 18.57
CA LEU A 263 -21.51 3.38 17.93
C LEU A 263 -22.55 3.71 16.85
N TYR A 264 -23.05 2.69 16.16
CA TYR A 264 -24.04 2.83 15.09
C TYR A 264 -25.08 1.69 15.20
N ASN A 265 -26.25 1.87 14.60
CA ASN A 265 -27.32 0.88 14.67
C ASN A 265 -27.15 -0.27 13.65
N GLY A 266 -25.92 -0.59 13.23
CA GLY A 266 -25.69 -1.66 12.26
C GLY A 266 -24.43 -1.44 11.44
N THR A 267 -24.48 -1.86 10.19
CA THR A 267 -23.32 -1.94 9.29
C THR A 267 -22.89 -0.55 8.83
N ILE A 268 -21.60 -0.29 8.96
CA ILE A 268 -20.91 0.79 8.25
C ILE A 268 -20.24 0.19 7.01
N ILE A 269 -20.39 0.87 5.89
CA ILE A 269 -19.64 0.56 4.66
C ILE A 269 -18.60 1.65 4.44
N ARG A 270 -17.41 1.23 4.07
CA ARG A 270 -16.31 2.10 3.70
C ARG A 270 -15.74 1.71 2.34
N GLN A 271 -15.47 2.70 1.51
CA GLN A 271 -14.70 2.56 0.29
C GLN A 271 -13.51 3.51 0.32
N VAL A 272 -12.35 3.02 -0.09
CA VAL A 272 -11.19 3.85 -0.40
C VAL A 272 -10.78 3.58 -1.84
N GLY A 273 -10.35 4.62 -2.55
CA GLY A 273 -10.10 4.43 -3.97
C GLY A 273 -9.50 5.64 -4.66
N ILE A 274 -9.43 5.54 -5.98
CA ILE A 274 -9.01 6.62 -6.86
C ILE A 274 -10.13 6.89 -7.86
N VAL A 275 -10.52 8.13 -7.95
CA VAL A 275 -11.54 8.63 -8.89
C VAL A 275 -10.89 9.52 -9.93
N THR A 276 -11.32 9.40 -11.18
CA THR A 276 -10.94 10.31 -12.26
C THR A 276 -12.04 11.35 -12.43
N LEU A 277 -11.67 12.63 -12.32
CA LEU A 277 -12.56 13.77 -12.51
C LEU A 277 -12.76 14.05 -14.00
N GLU A 278 -13.82 14.83 -14.34
CA GLU A 278 -14.13 15.21 -15.73
C GLU A 278 -12.99 15.97 -16.43
N ASN A 279 -12.20 16.72 -15.69
CA ASN A 279 -11.02 17.43 -16.21
C ASN A 279 -9.79 16.54 -16.39
N GLY A 280 -9.91 15.22 -16.15
CA GLY A 280 -8.82 14.25 -16.22
C GLY A 280 -7.92 14.16 -14.99
N ALA A 281 -8.12 15.01 -13.98
CA ALA A 281 -7.40 14.88 -12.72
C ALA A 281 -7.84 13.60 -11.99
N ARG A 282 -6.92 13.01 -11.23
CA ARG A 282 -7.22 11.90 -10.33
C ARG A 282 -7.09 12.35 -8.89
N VAL A 283 -7.95 11.79 -8.04
CA VAL A 283 -7.96 12.07 -6.60
C VAL A 283 -8.05 10.75 -5.84
N GLY A 284 -7.30 10.66 -4.75
CA GLY A 284 -7.51 9.64 -3.73
C GLY A 284 -8.78 9.99 -2.94
N VAL A 285 -9.63 9.00 -2.71
CA VAL A 285 -10.95 9.18 -2.07
C VAL A 285 -11.11 8.18 -0.95
N SER A 286 -11.70 8.63 0.16
CA SER A 286 -12.25 7.78 1.21
C SER A 286 -13.70 8.19 1.46
N LEU A 287 -14.64 7.25 1.30
CA LEU A 287 -16.08 7.44 1.45
C LEU A 287 -16.64 6.36 2.37
N SER A 288 -17.41 6.76 3.38
CA SER A 288 -18.16 5.83 4.23
C SER A 288 -19.58 6.31 4.44
N ALA A 289 -20.49 5.36 4.70
CA ALA A 289 -21.82 5.64 5.18
C ALA A 289 -22.23 4.67 6.27
N ALA A 290 -22.94 5.19 7.27
CA ALA A 290 -23.60 4.45 8.33
C ALA A 290 -25.08 4.82 8.32
N ALA A 291 -25.97 3.88 8.03
CA ALA A 291 -27.41 4.10 7.97
C ALA A 291 -28.05 4.02 9.36
N ASN A 292 -28.99 4.91 9.65
CA ASN A 292 -29.71 4.92 10.94
C ASN A 292 -30.63 3.70 11.09
N ASP A 293 -31.09 3.12 9.98
CA ASP A 293 -31.86 1.88 9.94
C ASP A 293 -30.97 0.62 10.06
N GLY A 294 -29.66 0.80 10.11
CA GLY A 294 -28.65 -0.26 10.23
C GLY A 294 -28.45 -1.10 8.97
N THR A 295 -29.04 -0.73 7.84
CA THR A 295 -28.97 -1.55 6.62
C THR A 295 -27.82 -1.15 5.71
N ALA A 296 -27.13 -2.15 5.14
CA ALA A 296 -26.11 -1.95 4.13
C ALA A 296 -26.68 -1.35 2.83
N ASP A 297 -27.93 -1.66 2.52
CA ASP A 297 -28.63 -1.18 1.33
C ASP A 297 -28.80 0.36 1.36
N THR A 298 -29.32 0.91 2.46
CA THR A 298 -29.46 2.35 2.63
C THR A 298 -28.10 3.05 2.60
N ALA A 299 -27.10 2.49 3.27
CA ALA A 299 -25.73 3.02 3.26
C ALA A 299 -25.14 3.04 1.84
N SER A 300 -25.27 1.96 1.06
CA SER A 300 -24.75 1.87 -0.30
C SER A 300 -25.44 2.81 -1.29
N GLN A 301 -26.76 3.04 -1.13
CA GLN A 301 -27.50 4.02 -1.91
C GLN A 301 -27.02 5.44 -1.64
N ALA A 302 -26.83 5.81 -0.37
CA ALA A 302 -26.30 7.11 0.02
C ALA A 302 -24.88 7.32 -0.53
N MET A 303 -24.00 6.31 -0.42
CA MET A 303 -22.65 6.35 -0.99
C MET A 303 -22.69 6.55 -2.50
N THR A 304 -23.61 5.90 -3.20
CA THR A 304 -23.76 6.05 -4.66
C THR A 304 -24.21 7.46 -5.04
N ALA A 305 -25.14 8.03 -4.27
CA ALA A 305 -25.59 9.41 -4.47
C ALA A 305 -24.43 10.41 -4.29
N VAL A 306 -23.58 10.21 -3.27
CA VAL A 306 -22.38 11.05 -3.06
C VAL A 306 -21.34 10.84 -4.16
N ALA A 307 -21.07 9.59 -4.52
CA ALA A 307 -20.09 9.28 -5.54
C ALA A 307 -20.42 9.90 -6.89
N ALA A 308 -21.70 9.98 -7.26
CA ALA A 308 -22.15 10.61 -8.50
C ALA A 308 -21.78 12.10 -8.63
N LEU A 309 -21.48 12.78 -7.51
CA LEU A 309 -21.08 14.19 -7.49
C LEU A 309 -19.57 14.36 -7.74
N LEU A 310 -18.75 13.35 -7.48
CA LEU A 310 -17.31 13.47 -7.49
C LEU A 310 -16.71 13.85 -8.85
N PRO A 311 -17.16 13.29 -9.99
CA PRO A 311 -16.52 13.57 -11.29
C PRO A 311 -16.52 15.06 -11.67
N SER A 312 -17.52 15.83 -11.27
CA SER A 312 -17.70 17.26 -11.64
C SER A 312 -16.91 18.24 -10.77
N LEU A 313 -16.21 17.77 -9.73
CA LEU A 313 -15.50 18.63 -8.78
C LEU A 313 -14.36 19.42 -9.44
N LYS A 314 -14.13 20.60 -8.89
CA LYS A 314 -13.12 21.57 -9.36
C LYS A 314 -11.98 21.72 -8.34
N GLY A 315 -10.93 22.40 -8.76
CA GLY A 315 -9.80 22.75 -7.87
C GLY A 315 -8.69 21.69 -7.80
N TYR A 316 -8.87 20.53 -8.42
CA TYR A 316 -7.82 19.52 -8.54
C TYR A 316 -7.21 19.53 -9.95
N SER A 317 -5.90 19.39 -10.02
CA SER A 317 -5.14 19.39 -11.28
C SER A 317 -4.60 17.99 -11.58
N ALA A 318 -4.45 17.68 -12.86
CA ALA A 318 -3.83 16.42 -13.27
C ALA A 318 -2.38 16.37 -12.78
N THR A 319 -2.01 15.27 -12.11
CA THR A 319 -0.64 14.97 -11.71
C THR A 319 -0.15 13.79 -12.54
N THR A 320 1.05 13.91 -13.08
CA THR A 320 1.75 12.81 -13.76
C THR A 320 2.72 12.15 -12.78
N CYS A 321 2.67 10.84 -12.66
CA CYS A 321 3.66 10.05 -11.94
C CYS A 321 4.92 9.81 -12.82
#